data_2b4404505bf3f40075ffe668d5011b00
#
_entry.id   2b4404505bf3f40075ffe668d5011b00
#
_cell.length_a   1.000
_cell.length_b   1.000
_cell.length_c   1.000
_cell.angle_alpha   90.00
_cell.angle_beta   90.00
_cell.angle_gamma   90.00
#
_symmetry.space_group_name_H-M   'P 1'
#
loop_
_entity.id
_entity.type
_entity.pdbx_description
1 polymer ?
#
loop_
_entity_poly.entity_id
_entity_poly.type
_entity_poly.pdbx_seq_one_letter_code
_entity_poly.pdbx_strand_id
1 'polypeptide(L)'
;MRTNSSWRSRARITRTGVGAVVVAALTALGAVAATNATASATAPAGKPGGLSITKQDFGQPVVNPYTGNPEQTFRYTMTNARGMKIQLLSYGAITQAIYVRGKGNQFADVVLGFATLDEYVNKVSPPVIANGGPYFGETIGRYGNRIAGGTFMLNGQTYTLPQNNGPNSLHGGLVGFGNHIWHQVGGLIQTKDQVGVTLELVSPNGDESHAAGTPGCPNGCTGYPAQITVDVTFTLNNQGQYGIHYKVTNDDSKLDTVVNLTNHSYFNLAGEASGPAVNQRIQINADKYTPTNSTLIPLGSENPVAGTPFDFRQPTPLGNNIDNCTTDAFSCNQLLTAQGLDHNWVLNAQTKKTTGPDGLNLAAIASDPGSGRQLTVWTDQPGVQFYASNFLNGTLVGISGHTYRQTQAYTFETQHFPDSPNQPQFPSTVLGAGQTLNTTTIFAFS
;
A
#
# COMPACT_ATOMS: atom_id res chain seq x y z
N MET A 1 -15.19 53.95 46.04
CA MET A 1 -13.99 54.84 46.18
C MET A 1 -13.12 54.52 44.95
N ARG A 2 -13.16 55.37 43.94
CA ARG A 2 -12.12 56.35 43.51
C ARG A 2 -10.76 55.65 43.35
N THR A 3 -9.98 55.73 42.24
CA THR A 3 -9.89 56.66 41.10
C THR A 3 -8.98 56.08 40.02
N ASN A 4 -9.31 56.38 38.79
CA ASN A 4 -8.51 56.75 37.59
C ASN A 4 -7.00 56.86 37.71
N SER A 5 -6.23 56.43 36.68
CA SER A 5 -5.64 57.41 35.75
C SER A 5 -4.90 56.72 34.58
N SER A 6 -5.18 57.29 33.43
CA SER A 6 -4.56 57.15 32.12
C SER A 6 -3.13 57.68 32.06
N TRP A 7 -2.30 57.12 31.16
CA TRP A 7 -1.24 57.89 30.45
C TRP A 7 -1.08 57.39 29.02
N ARG A 8 -1.43 58.26 28.09
CA ARG A 8 -1.00 58.22 26.69
C ARG A 8 0.29 59.01 26.55
N SER A 9 1.28 58.53 25.83
CA SER A 9 2.28 59.38 25.25
C SER A 9 2.50 59.04 23.78
N ARG A 10 2.24 60.11 22.97
CA ARG A 10 2.59 60.18 21.53
C ARG A 10 4.06 60.61 21.45
N ALA A 11 4.84 60.02 20.55
CA ALA A 11 6.07 60.60 20.06
C ALA A 11 5.97 60.74 18.52
N ARG A 12 6.40 61.93 18.11
CA ARG A 12 6.33 62.47 16.74
C ARG A 12 7.48 62.00 15.86
N ILE A 13 7.17 61.91 14.60
CA ILE A 13 8.02 61.69 13.43
C ILE A 13 8.93 62.90 13.21
N THR A 14 10.20 62.67 12.87
CA THR A 14 11.04 63.59 12.09
C THR A 14 11.58 62.88 10.86
N ARG A 15 11.24 63.43 9.70
CA ARG A 15 11.78 63.10 8.37
C ARG A 15 13.13 63.79 8.20
N THR A 16 14.14 63.05 7.71
CA THR A 16 15.23 63.65 6.93
C THR A 16 15.48 62.73 5.72
N GLY A 17 15.33 63.34 4.55
CA GLY A 17 15.64 62.71 3.30
C GLY A 17 17.11 62.93 2.90
N VAL A 18 17.60 62.10 2.01
CA VAL A 18 18.64 62.30 0.97
C VAL A 18 18.73 60.98 0.20
N GLY A 19 18.46 60.97 -1.03
CA GLY A 19 19.38 60.95 -2.15
C GLY A 19 19.09 59.72 -3.02
N ALA A 20 18.42 59.95 -4.16
CA ALA A 20 18.26 58.95 -5.19
C ALA A 20 19.57 58.67 -5.94
N VAL A 21 19.91 57.39 -6.10
CA VAL A 21 20.79 56.96 -7.20
C VAL A 21 20.00 55.87 -7.98
N VAL A 22 19.64 56.26 -9.22
CA VAL A 22 19.02 55.37 -10.20
C VAL A 22 20.14 54.57 -10.86
N VAL A 23 20.19 53.28 -10.67
CA VAL A 23 20.92 52.35 -11.54
C VAL A 23 19.90 51.50 -12.25
N ALA A 24 19.73 51.77 -13.52
CA ALA A 24 18.91 50.96 -14.43
C ALA A 24 19.66 49.69 -14.77
N ALA A 25 19.18 48.55 -14.27
CA ALA A 25 19.59 47.25 -14.75
C ALA A 25 18.39 46.68 -15.56
N LEU A 26 18.56 46.61 -16.88
CA LEU A 26 17.67 45.88 -17.78
C LEU A 26 17.86 44.40 -17.47
N THR A 27 16.87 43.77 -16.87
CA THR A 27 16.72 42.33 -16.87
C THR A 27 15.65 41.96 -17.90
N ALA A 28 16.10 41.30 -18.97
CA ALA A 28 15.21 40.69 -19.95
C ALA A 28 14.44 39.54 -19.25
N LEU A 29 13.13 39.71 -19.03
CA LEU A 29 12.22 38.62 -18.69
C LEU A 29 11.96 37.79 -19.94
N GLY A 30 12.64 36.66 -20.06
CA GLY A 30 12.21 35.59 -20.96
C GLY A 30 10.94 34.97 -20.39
N ALA A 31 9.81 35.24 -21.00
CA ALA A 31 8.57 34.53 -20.72
C ALA A 31 8.70 33.09 -21.22
N VAL A 32 8.97 32.15 -20.28
CA VAL A 32 8.77 30.73 -20.57
C VAL A 32 7.25 30.51 -20.51
N ALA A 33 6.64 30.38 -21.68
CA ALA A 33 5.26 29.93 -21.80
C ALA A 33 5.20 28.46 -21.31
N ALA A 34 4.74 28.27 -20.10
CA ALA A 34 4.33 26.94 -19.63
C ALA A 34 3.10 26.52 -20.42
N THR A 35 3.26 25.72 -21.45
CA THR A 35 2.16 25.02 -22.09
C THR A 35 1.61 24.00 -21.11
N ASN A 36 0.54 24.36 -20.40
CA ASN A 36 -0.30 23.42 -19.70
C ASN A 36 -0.95 22.48 -20.72
N ALA A 37 -0.27 21.39 -21.03
CA ALA A 37 -0.89 20.26 -21.68
C ALA A 37 -1.79 19.57 -20.64
N THR A 38 -3.06 19.93 -20.64
CA THR A 38 -4.11 19.10 -20.03
C THR A 38 -4.15 17.78 -20.81
N ALA A 39 -3.37 16.81 -20.33
CA ALA A 39 -3.46 15.45 -20.82
C ALA A 39 -4.76 14.85 -20.26
N SER A 40 -5.84 15.06 -20.97
CA SER A 40 -7.02 14.21 -20.88
C SER A 40 -6.56 12.83 -21.33
N ALA A 41 -6.29 11.93 -20.39
CA ALA A 41 -5.87 10.56 -20.66
C ALA A 41 -7.08 9.76 -21.17
N THR A 42 -7.52 10.05 -22.40
CA THR A 42 -8.28 9.07 -23.17
C THR A 42 -7.29 7.98 -23.58
N ALA A 43 -7.39 6.83 -22.93
CA ALA A 43 -6.64 5.65 -23.34
C ALA A 43 -6.92 5.42 -24.85
N PRO A 44 -5.89 5.25 -25.69
CA PRO A 44 -6.12 4.92 -27.09
C PRO A 44 -6.84 3.57 -27.13
N ALA A 45 -7.98 3.51 -27.81
CA ALA A 45 -8.66 2.28 -28.18
C ALA A 45 -7.74 1.51 -29.13
N GLY A 46 -6.78 0.78 -28.58
CA GLY A 46 -5.95 -0.15 -29.33
C GLY A 46 -6.84 -1.26 -29.86
N LYS A 47 -6.65 -1.65 -31.14
CA LYS A 47 -7.18 -2.92 -31.65
C LYS A 47 -6.86 -4.02 -30.66
N PRO A 48 -7.75 -5.07 -30.48
CA PRO A 48 -7.45 -6.20 -29.64
C PRO A 48 -6.13 -6.82 -30.07
N GLY A 49 -5.05 -6.46 -29.42
CA GLY A 49 -3.72 -7.07 -29.59
C GLY A 49 -3.65 -8.25 -28.64
N GLY A 50 -2.86 -9.28 -28.98
CA GLY A 50 -2.60 -10.39 -28.06
C GLY A 50 -1.97 -9.93 -26.74
N LEU A 51 -1.68 -10.90 -25.87
CA LEU A 51 -0.90 -10.69 -24.65
C LEU A 51 0.45 -10.01 -24.98
N SER A 52 0.76 -8.94 -24.28
CA SER A 52 2.02 -8.20 -24.45
C SER A 52 2.54 -7.63 -23.13
N ILE A 53 3.86 -7.54 -23.04
CA ILE A 53 4.54 -6.84 -21.95
C ILE A 53 5.64 -5.96 -22.54
N THR A 54 5.77 -4.73 -22.04
CA THR A 54 6.84 -3.80 -22.40
C THR A 54 7.54 -3.28 -21.15
N LYS A 55 8.80 -2.91 -21.28
CA LYS A 55 9.64 -2.28 -20.27
C LYS A 55 10.10 -0.92 -20.76
N GLN A 56 10.04 0.10 -19.93
CA GLN A 56 10.56 1.44 -20.24
C GLN A 56 11.14 2.09 -18.97
N ASP A 57 12.04 3.04 -19.14
CA ASP A 57 12.53 3.86 -18.04
C ASP A 57 11.38 4.63 -17.36
N PHE A 58 11.47 4.79 -16.05
CA PHE A 58 10.46 5.52 -15.27
C PHE A 58 11.15 6.46 -14.28
N GLY A 59 11.09 7.76 -14.54
CA GLY A 59 11.71 8.81 -13.74
C GLY A 59 13.24 8.87 -13.88
N GLN A 60 13.86 9.68 -13.03
CA GLN A 60 15.30 9.77 -12.89
C GLN A 60 15.84 8.67 -11.97
N PRO A 61 17.13 8.32 -12.02
CA PRO A 61 17.72 7.37 -11.09
C PRO A 61 17.50 7.78 -9.62
N VAL A 62 17.17 6.80 -8.79
CA VAL A 62 16.93 6.96 -7.35
C VAL A 62 18.07 6.32 -6.57
N VAL A 63 18.44 6.89 -5.43
CA VAL A 63 19.47 6.30 -4.56
C VAL A 63 18.93 5.00 -3.96
N ASN A 64 19.63 3.90 -4.24
CA ASN A 64 19.33 2.60 -3.63
C ASN A 64 19.73 2.64 -2.13
N PRO A 65 18.79 2.36 -1.20
CA PRO A 65 19.06 2.45 0.24
C PRO A 65 20.17 1.51 0.73
N TYR A 66 20.37 0.36 0.07
CA TYR A 66 21.39 -0.60 0.49
C TYR A 66 22.79 -0.25 -0.03
N THR A 67 22.91 0.32 -1.24
CA THR A 67 24.20 0.55 -1.88
C THR A 67 24.66 2.01 -1.81
N GLY A 68 23.74 2.94 -1.58
CA GLY A 68 23.98 4.39 -1.64
C GLY A 68 24.19 4.92 -3.07
N ASN A 69 24.06 4.08 -4.10
CA ASN A 69 24.28 4.46 -5.49
C ASN A 69 22.94 4.81 -6.19
N PRO A 70 22.94 5.78 -7.13
CA PRO A 70 21.80 6.02 -7.99
C PRO A 70 21.57 4.84 -8.95
N GLU A 71 20.33 4.36 -9.06
CA GLU A 71 19.92 3.29 -9.95
C GLU A 71 18.68 3.67 -10.75
N GLN A 72 18.62 3.24 -12.02
CA GLN A 72 17.49 3.48 -12.90
C GLN A 72 16.31 2.60 -12.52
N THR A 73 15.12 3.20 -12.43
CA THR A 73 13.87 2.47 -12.24
C THR A 73 13.12 2.30 -13.56
N PHE A 74 12.27 1.27 -13.58
CA PHE A 74 11.56 0.87 -14.80
C PHE A 74 10.07 0.74 -14.54
N ARG A 75 9.28 1.02 -15.59
CA ARG A 75 7.87 0.67 -15.63
C ARG A 75 7.63 -0.45 -16.61
N TYR A 76 6.96 -1.49 -16.13
CA TYR A 76 6.50 -2.62 -16.94
C TYR A 76 5.02 -2.42 -17.24
N THR A 77 4.62 -2.60 -18.49
CA THR A 77 3.21 -2.51 -18.89
C THR A 77 2.77 -3.83 -19.51
N MET A 78 1.91 -4.54 -18.81
CA MET A 78 1.25 -5.76 -19.27
C MET A 78 -0.10 -5.42 -19.87
N THR A 79 -0.46 -6.03 -20.99
CA THR A 79 -1.77 -5.87 -21.64
C THR A 79 -2.28 -7.22 -22.10
N ASN A 80 -3.55 -7.52 -21.87
CA ASN A 80 -4.19 -8.73 -22.35
C ASN A 80 -5.09 -8.49 -23.59
N ALA A 81 -5.54 -9.58 -24.23
CA ALA A 81 -6.36 -9.51 -25.45
C ALA A 81 -7.72 -8.77 -25.24
N ARG A 82 -8.19 -8.61 -24.01
CA ARG A 82 -9.41 -7.86 -23.67
C ARG A 82 -9.15 -6.37 -23.46
N GLY A 83 -7.87 -5.92 -23.56
CA GLY A 83 -7.44 -4.55 -23.35
C GLY A 83 -7.24 -4.17 -21.88
N MET A 84 -7.38 -5.11 -20.94
CA MET A 84 -6.95 -4.87 -19.55
C MET A 84 -5.46 -4.59 -19.55
N LYS A 85 -5.04 -3.56 -18.80
CA LYS A 85 -3.65 -3.12 -18.74
C LYS A 85 -3.23 -2.94 -17.28
N ILE A 86 -2.02 -3.41 -16.95
CA ILE A 86 -1.40 -3.25 -15.63
C ILE A 86 -0.06 -2.58 -15.81
N GLN A 87 0.22 -1.58 -14.99
CA GLN A 87 1.51 -0.90 -14.91
C GLN A 87 2.17 -1.20 -13.56
N LEU A 88 3.41 -1.67 -13.62
CA LEU A 88 4.23 -2.02 -12.47
C LEU A 88 5.50 -1.20 -12.48
N LEU A 89 6.00 -0.85 -11.30
CA LEU A 89 7.28 -0.16 -11.15
C LEU A 89 8.31 -1.10 -10.51
N SER A 90 9.57 -1.00 -10.93
CA SER A 90 10.68 -1.66 -10.22
C SER A 90 11.03 -0.98 -8.89
N TYR A 91 10.62 0.28 -8.66
CA TYR A 91 10.65 0.91 -7.35
C TYR A 91 9.51 0.36 -6.51
N GLY A 92 9.81 -0.20 -5.33
CA GLY A 92 8.84 -0.78 -4.40
C GLY A 92 8.06 -1.99 -4.92
N ALA A 93 8.42 -2.52 -6.11
CA ALA A 93 7.63 -3.50 -6.85
C ALA A 93 6.13 -3.10 -6.84
N ILE A 94 5.89 -1.82 -7.19
CA ILE A 94 4.58 -1.13 -7.05
C ILE A 94 3.66 -1.51 -8.19
N THR A 95 2.40 -1.85 -7.86
CA THR A 95 1.28 -1.86 -8.80
C THR A 95 0.79 -0.42 -8.97
N GLN A 96 1.25 0.27 -10.02
CA GLN A 96 0.99 1.69 -10.25
C GLN A 96 -0.43 1.96 -10.75
N ALA A 97 -0.91 1.15 -11.69
CA ALA A 97 -2.21 1.34 -12.34
C ALA A 97 -2.79 0.02 -12.85
N ILE A 98 -4.11 -0.13 -12.77
CA ILE A 98 -4.87 -1.26 -13.31
C ILE A 98 -6.06 -0.74 -14.11
N TYR A 99 -5.98 -0.81 -15.45
CA TYR A 99 -7.07 -0.38 -16.33
C TYR A 99 -7.99 -1.53 -16.65
N VAL A 100 -9.24 -1.44 -16.21
CA VAL A 100 -10.26 -2.46 -16.38
C VAL A 100 -11.44 -1.90 -17.18
N ARG A 101 -12.00 -2.73 -18.07
CA ARG A 101 -13.19 -2.40 -18.84
C ARG A 101 -14.43 -2.46 -17.95
N GLY A 102 -15.31 -1.48 -18.07
CA GLY A 102 -16.62 -1.47 -17.45
C GLY A 102 -17.75 -1.40 -18.49
N LYS A 103 -18.96 -1.11 -18.03
CA LYS A 103 -20.14 -0.89 -18.89
C LYS A 103 -19.84 0.13 -19.99
N GLY A 104 -20.43 -0.06 -21.16
CA GLY A 104 -20.20 0.83 -22.30
C GLY A 104 -18.78 0.79 -22.88
N ASN A 105 -18.00 -0.26 -22.59
CA ASN A 105 -16.61 -0.40 -23.02
C ASN A 105 -15.66 0.68 -22.51
N GLN A 106 -16.01 1.38 -21.45
CA GLN A 106 -15.17 2.40 -20.85
C GLN A 106 -14.11 1.76 -19.96
N PHE A 107 -12.84 2.09 -20.21
CA PHE A 107 -11.73 1.71 -19.34
C PHE A 107 -11.54 2.75 -18.25
N ALA A 108 -11.27 2.31 -17.03
CA ALA A 108 -10.80 3.17 -15.96
C ALA A 108 -9.63 2.52 -15.23
N ASP A 109 -8.72 3.33 -14.73
CA ASP A 109 -7.78 2.90 -13.70
C ASP A 109 -8.57 2.67 -12.42
N VAL A 110 -8.44 1.49 -11.84
CA VAL A 110 -9.21 1.08 -10.65
C VAL A 110 -8.37 1.01 -9.38
N VAL A 111 -7.15 1.58 -9.40
CA VAL A 111 -6.30 1.70 -8.22
C VAL A 111 -5.80 3.13 -8.03
N LEU A 112 -5.61 3.52 -6.77
CA LEU A 112 -4.98 4.80 -6.44
C LEU A 112 -3.46 4.70 -6.65
N GLY A 113 -2.85 5.78 -7.12
CA GLY A 113 -1.42 5.84 -7.36
C GLY A 113 -0.94 7.25 -7.70
N PHE A 114 0.36 7.39 -7.94
CA PHE A 114 0.98 8.63 -8.37
C PHE A 114 1.42 8.57 -9.84
N ALA A 115 1.51 9.75 -10.48
CA ALA A 115 1.85 9.84 -11.89
C ALA A 115 3.36 9.67 -12.15
N THR A 116 4.20 10.09 -11.23
CA THR A 116 5.65 10.19 -11.38
C THR A 116 6.39 9.43 -10.29
N LEU A 117 7.63 9.03 -10.59
CA LEU A 117 8.51 8.40 -9.60
C LEU A 117 8.83 9.34 -8.42
N ASP A 118 9.06 10.62 -8.71
CA ASP A 118 9.35 11.63 -7.69
C ASP A 118 8.23 11.73 -6.64
N GLU A 119 6.99 11.58 -7.07
CA GLU A 119 5.85 11.55 -6.15
C GLU A 119 5.84 10.30 -5.27
N TYR A 120 6.25 9.14 -5.78
CA TYR A 120 6.43 7.94 -4.95
C TYR A 120 7.57 8.12 -3.95
N VAL A 121 8.75 8.56 -4.41
CA VAL A 121 9.93 8.75 -3.55
C VAL A 121 9.69 9.79 -2.46
N ASN A 122 9.05 10.91 -2.77
CA ASN A 122 8.94 12.04 -1.85
C ASN A 122 7.65 12.06 -1.02
N LYS A 123 6.57 11.39 -1.46
CA LYS A 123 5.26 11.43 -0.78
C LYS A 123 4.90 10.14 -0.05
N VAL A 124 5.52 9.04 -0.41
CA VAL A 124 5.25 7.72 0.18
C VAL A 124 6.33 7.32 1.17
N SER A 125 7.56 7.83 1.00
CA SER A 125 8.68 7.47 1.86
C SER A 125 8.67 8.20 3.20
N PRO A 126 8.92 7.54 4.34
CA PRO A 126 9.33 8.21 5.57
C PRO A 126 10.62 9.03 5.31
N PRO A 127 10.80 10.22 5.91
CA PRO A 127 10.08 10.79 7.06
C PRO A 127 8.96 11.78 6.69
N VAL A 128 8.58 11.92 5.41
CA VAL A 128 7.69 13.00 4.95
C VAL A 128 6.24 12.79 5.40
N ILE A 129 5.83 11.55 5.65
CA ILE A 129 4.51 11.25 6.19
C ILE A 129 4.69 10.66 7.59
N ALA A 130 4.48 11.50 8.61
CA ALA A 130 4.35 11.01 9.98
C ALA A 130 3.26 9.95 10.03
N ASN A 131 3.59 8.71 10.44
CA ASN A 131 2.72 7.53 10.54
C ASN A 131 2.81 6.51 9.38
N GLY A 132 3.87 6.52 8.58
CA GLY A 132 3.98 5.69 7.40
C GLY A 132 3.22 6.28 6.21
N GLY A 133 3.65 5.99 4.99
CA GLY A 133 3.04 6.50 3.78
C GLY A 133 1.71 5.85 3.46
N PRO A 134 1.01 6.28 2.41
CA PRO A 134 -0.19 5.59 1.93
C PRO A 134 0.11 4.21 1.35
N TYR A 135 1.37 3.90 1.04
CA TYR A 135 1.82 2.62 0.47
C TYR A 135 1.11 2.23 -0.84
N PHE A 136 0.77 3.19 -1.70
CA PHE A 136 -0.02 2.94 -2.92
C PHE A 136 0.61 1.88 -3.82
N GLY A 137 -0.02 0.69 -3.86
CA GLY A 137 0.37 -0.43 -4.71
C GLY A 137 1.67 -1.13 -4.34
N GLU A 138 2.32 -0.77 -3.23
CA GLU A 138 3.62 -1.31 -2.83
C GLU A 138 3.57 -2.80 -2.51
N THR A 139 4.67 -3.48 -2.81
CA THR A 139 5.00 -4.76 -2.19
C THR A 139 5.50 -4.49 -0.78
N ILE A 140 4.72 -4.91 0.20
CA ILE A 140 4.98 -4.72 1.62
C ILE A 140 5.83 -5.86 2.17
N GLY A 141 6.87 -5.50 2.90
CA GLY A 141 7.80 -6.41 3.57
C GLY A 141 8.91 -5.63 4.32
N ARG A 142 9.78 -6.31 5.08
CA ARG A 142 9.84 -7.77 5.28
C ARG A 142 8.63 -8.31 6.05
N TYR A 143 7.99 -7.46 6.89
CA TYR A 143 6.82 -7.84 7.68
C TYR A 143 5.67 -6.86 7.43
N GLY A 144 4.65 -7.35 6.74
CA GLY A 144 3.41 -6.60 6.47
C GLY A 144 2.56 -6.43 7.73
N ASN A 145 1.86 -5.30 7.80
CA ASN A 145 1.11 -4.86 8.96
C ASN A 145 1.99 -4.63 10.20
N ARG A 146 1.43 -4.68 11.42
CA ARG A 146 2.09 -4.23 12.65
C ARG A 146 2.79 -5.33 13.41
N ILE A 147 3.90 -4.95 14.10
CA ILE A 147 4.54 -5.68 15.19
C ILE A 147 4.51 -4.78 16.43
N ALA A 148 3.89 -5.27 17.51
CA ALA A 148 3.70 -4.56 18.76
C ALA A 148 5.04 -4.12 19.38
N GLY A 149 5.13 -2.84 19.76
CA GLY A 149 6.36 -2.29 20.34
C GLY A 149 7.57 -2.30 19.38
N GLY A 150 7.40 -2.67 18.10
CA GLY A 150 8.52 -2.91 17.20
C GLY A 150 9.45 -4.02 17.70
N THR A 151 8.94 -5.01 18.44
CA THR A 151 9.79 -6.00 19.12
C THR A 151 9.17 -7.39 18.99
N PHE A 152 10.02 -8.39 18.75
CA PHE A 152 9.61 -9.81 18.78
C PHE A 152 10.74 -10.68 19.28
N MET A 153 10.37 -11.86 19.79
CA MET A 153 11.32 -12.89 20.23
C MET A 153 11.35 -14.03 19.21
N LEU A 154 12.55 -14.43 18.80
CA LEU A 154 12.76 -15.58 17.92
C LEU A 154 13.95 -16.40 18.43
N ASN A 155 13.74 -17.69 18.69
CA ASN A 155 14.77 -18.61 19.21
C ASN A 155 15.50 -18.11 20.45
N GLY A 156 14.78 -17.46 21.38
CA GLY A 156 15.32 -16.92 22.63
C GLY A 156 16.09 -15.59 22.48
N GLN A 157 16.20 -15.05 21.27
CA GLN A 157 16.80 -13.75 20.98
C GLN A 157 15.70 -12.72 20.76
N THR A 158 15.86 -11.54 21.37
CA THR A 158 14.97 -10.38 21.12
C THR A 158 15.49 -9.56 19.96
N TYR A 159 14.60 -9.25 19.01
CA TYR A 159 14.84 -8.35 17.88
C TYR A 159 13.98 -7.11 18.00
N THR A 160 14.56 -5.96 17.63
CA THR A 160 13.90 -4.66 17.71
C THR A 160 13.90 -4.00 16.34
N LEU A 161 12.75 -3.45 15.97
CA LEU A 161 12.48 -2.77 14.71
C LEU A 161 12.12 -1.30 14.96
N PRO A 162 12.26 -0.43 13.97
CA PRO A 162 11.82 0.96 14.08
C PRO A 162 10.33 1.08 14.41
N GLN A 163 10.02 1.94 15.38
CA GLN A 163 8.65 2.34 15.71
C GLN A 163 8.22 3.48 14.79
N ASN A 164 7.83 3.15 13.57
CA ASN A 164 7.42 4.09 12.53
C ASN A 164 5.91 4.38 12.53
N ASN A 165 5.13 3.75 13.44
CA ASN A 165 3.70 3.95 13.58
C ASN A 165 3.29 4.02 15.06
N GLY A 166 3.46 5.20 15.66
CA GLY A 166 3.31 5.36 17.11
C GLY A 166 4.30 4.45 17.85
N PRO A 167 3.83 3.60 18.79
CA PRO A 167 4.72 2.68 19.50
C PRO A 167 5.06 1.42 18.72
N ASN A 168 4.52 1.21 17.52
CA ASN A 168 4.64 -0.04 16.78
C ASN A 168 5.51 0.08 15.54
N SER A 169 6.05 -1.04 15.07
CA SER A 169 6.57 -1.16 13.70
C SER A 169 5.43 -1.47 12.75
N LEU A 170 5.44 -0.85 11.56
CA LEU A 170 4.43 -1.03 10.51
C LEU A 170 5.10 -1.22 9.16
N HIS A 171 4.62 -2.17 8.38
CA HIS A 171 4.96 -2.40 6.98
C HIS A 171 6.47 -2.48 6.70
N GLY A 172 7.19 -3.19 7.56
CA GLY A 172 8.61 -3.46 7.40
C GLY A 172 9.52 -2.55 8.23
N GLY A 173 9.13 -1.31 8.54
CA GLY A 173 9.95 -0.39 9.32
C GLY A 173 10.06 1.00 8.70
N LEU A 174 11.21 1.67 8.87
CA LEU A 174 11.43 3.03 8.35
C LEU A 174 11.63 3.05 6.85
N VAL A 175 12.29 2.06 6.30
CA VAL A 175 12.54 1.97 4.86
C VAL A 175 11.52 1.04 4.22
N GLY A 176 11.44 -0.21 4.67
CA GLY A 176 10.53 -1.21 4.14
C GLY A 176 10.78 -1.54 2.65
N PHE A 177 10.15 -2.59 2.16
CA PHE A 177 10.35 -3.07 0.78
C PHE A 177 9.81 -2.12 -0.29
N GLY A 178 8.82 -1.29 0.05
CA GLY A 178 8.24 -0.29 -0.85
C GLY A 178 9.20 0.83 -1.25
N ASN A 179 10.27 1.05 -0.49
CA ASN A 179 11.26 2.10 -0.76
C ASN A 179 12.56 1.58 -1.38
N HIS A 180 12.60 0.32 -1.80
CA HIS A 180 13.74 -0.28 -2.48
C HIS A 180 13.54 -0.38 -3.99
N ILE A 181 14.66 -0.43 -4.71
CA ILE A 181 14.67 -0.74 -6.12
C ILE A 181 14.77 -2.25 -6.26
N TRP A 182 13.78 -2.83 -6.93
CA TRP A 182 13.73 -4.25 -7.23
C TRP A 182 14.32 -4.51 -8.61
N HIS A 183 15.07 -5.58 -8.76
CA HIS A 183 15.79 -5.90 -9.98
C HIS A 183 15.06 -6.99 -10.76
N GLN A 184 14.89 -6.80 -12.06
CA GLN A 184 14.35 -7.85 -12.92
C GLN A 184 15.31 -9.05 -12.96
N VAL A 185 14.80 -10.23 -12.64
CA VAL A 185 15.50 -11.50 -12.79
C VAL A 185 14.90 -12.31 -13.93
N GLY A 186 15.74 -12.94 -14.72
CA GLY A 186 15.33 -13.65 -15.93
C GLY A 186 14.80 -12.73 -17.03
N GLY A 187 14.19 -13.35 -18.06
CA GLY A 187 13.52 -12.64 -19.15
C GLY A 187 12.11 -12.21 -18.78
N LEU A 188 11.51 -11.32 -19.60
CA LEU A 188 10.07 -11.08 -19.51
C LEU A 188 9.31 -12.37 -19.83
N ILE A 189 8.29 -12.68 -19.01
CA ILE A 189 7.42 -13.83 -19.24
C ILE A 189 6.47 -13.47 -20.38
N GLN A 190 6.51 -14.24 -21.46
CA GLN A 190 5.59 -14.09 -22.57
C GLN A 190 5.28 -15.46 -23.17
N THR A 191 4.11 -15.97 -22.82
CA THR A 191 3.60 -17.25 -23.31
C THR A 191 2.29 -17.03 -24.09
N LYS A 192 1.69 -18.10 -24.58
CA LYS A 192 0.36 -18.03 -25.20
C LYS A 192 -0.75 -17.71 -24.18
N ASP A 193 -0.52 -17.98 -22.88
CA ASP A 193 -1.54 -17.92 -21.83
C ASP A 193 -1.39 -16.70 -20.94
N GLN A 194 -0.15 -16.20 -20.75
CA GLN A 194 0.11 -15.07 -19.85
C GLN A 194 1.38 -14.29 -20.21
N VAL A 195 1.45 -13.06 -19.73
CA VAL A 195 2.63 -12.21 -19.70
C VAL A 195 2.99 -11.85 -18.26
N GLY A 196 4.27 -11.53 -18.01
CA GLY A 196 4.68 -11.19 -16.65
C GLY A 196 6.14 -10.79 -16.53
N VAL A 197 6.53 -10.47 -15.31
CA VAL A 197 7.91 -10.11 -14.91
C VAL A 197 8.16 -10.62 -13.50
N THR A 198 9.39 -11.10 -13.25
CA THR A 198 9.88 -11.38 -11.90
C THR A 198 10.85 -10.29 -11.49
N LEU A 199 10.60 -9.72 -10.31
CA LEU A 199 11.44 -8.72 -9.66
C LEU A 199 11.99 -9.31 -8.36
N GLU A 200 13.28 -9.10 -8.10
CA GLU A 200 14.01 -9.62 -6.95
C GLU A 200 14.48 -8.49 -6.04
N LEU A 201 14.41 -8.72 -4.73
CA LEU A 201 15.06 -7.91 -3.70
C LEU A 201 15.82 -8.84 -2.73
N VAL A 202 17.07 -8.52 -2.48
CA VAL A 202 17.86 -9.16 -1.42
C VAL A 202 17.81 -8.26 -0.18
N SER A 203 17.15 -8.73 0.87
CA SER A 203 17.04 -8.05 2.17
C SER A 203 18.10 -8.63 3.12
N PRO A 204 19.10 -7.84 3.56
CA PRO A 204 20.25 -8.35 4.30
C PRO A 204 19.89 -8.79 5.72
N ASN A 205 20.78 -9.54 6.36
CA ASN A 205 20.73 -9.73 7.81
C ASN A 205 20.90 -8.39 8.51
N GLY A 206 20.03 -8.08 9.47
CA GLY A 206 19.99 -6.79 10.14
C GLY A 206 19.28 -5.71 9.32
N ASP A 207 18.49 -6.07 8.30
CA ASP A 207 17.63 -5.12 7.59
C ASP A 207 16.74 -4.35 8.59
N GLU A 208 16.60 -3.04 8.42
CA GLU A 208 16.00 -2.12 9.42
C GLU A 208 16.80 -1.98 10.73
N SER A 209 18.11 -2.32 10.74
CA SER A 209 18.97 -1.97 11.87
C SER A 209 19.33 -0.49 11.82
N HIS A 210 19.23 0.19 12.96
CA HIS A 210 19.48 1.62 13.07
C HIS A 210 20.25 1.95 14.36
N ALA A 211 21.10 2.96 14.30
CA ALA A 211 21.82 3.46 15.45
C ALA A 211 20.87 4.05 16.50
N ALA A 212 21.31 4.05 17.77
CA ALA A 212 20.59 4.73 18.84
C ALA A 212 20.37 6.21 18.53
N GLY A 213 19.17 6.70 18.81
CA GLY A 213 18.76 8.08 18.52
C GLY A 213 18.17 8.29 17.13
N THR A 214 18.15 7.27 16.26
CA THR A 214 17.36 7.33 15.01
C THR A 214 15.87 7.41 15.37
N PRO A 215 15.06 8.24 14.67
CA PRO A 215 13.61 8.27 14.88
C PRO A 215 13.02 6.87 14.86
N GLY A 216 12.23 6.52 15.88
CA GLY A 216 11.70 5.15 16.05
C GLY A 216 12.65 4.13 16.66
N CYS A 217 13.94 4.45 16.84
CA CYS A 217 14.95 3.58 17.44
C CYS A 217 15.74 4.31 18.54
N PRO A 218 15.10 4.74 19.65
CA PRO A 218 15.77 5.56 20.67
C PRO A 218 17.00 4.87 21.29
N ASN A 219 16.97 3.57 21.44
CA ASN A 219 18.07 2.74 21.97
C ASN A 219 18.82 1.96 20.88
N GLY A 220 18.57 2.27 19.61
CA GLY A 220 19.00 1.47 18.47
C GLY A 220 18.01 0.33 18.15
N CYS A 221 17.96 -0.06 16.88
CA CYS A 221 17.20 -1.22 16.42
C CYS A 221 18.14 -2.28 15.86
N THR A 222 17.88 -3.55 16.17
CA THR A 222 18.69 -4.68 15.68
C THR A 222 18.36 -5.09 14.26
N GLY A 223 17.15 -4.71 13.79
CA GLY A 223 16.64 -5.12 12.49
C GLY A 223 16.18 -6.58 12.47
N TYR A 224 15.80 -7.03 11.29
CA TYR A 224 15.38 -8.42 11.05
C TYR A 224 16.58 -9.37 10.96
N PRO A 225 16.52 -10.56 11.57
CA PRO A 225 17.57 -11.57 11.42
C PRO A 225 17.55 -12.23 10.05
N ALA A 226 18.67 -12.80 9.65
CA ALA A 226 18.95 -13.52 8.42
C ALA A 226 18.85 -12.66 7.16
N GLN A 227 19.64 -13.02 6.16
CA GLN A 227 19.44 -12.54 4.81
C GLN A 227 18.35 -13.36 4.12
N ILE A 228 17.49 -12.68 3.37
CA ILE A 228 16.50 -13.34 2.51
C ILE A 228 16.58 -12.80 1.08
N THR A 229 16.35 -13.67 0.11
CA THR A 229 16.07 -13.31 -1.28
C THR A 229 14.56 -13.41 -1.52
N VAL A 230 13.98 -12.35 -2.04
CA VAL A 230 12.55 -12.24 -2.33
C VAL A 230 12.36 -12.06 -3.83
N ASP A 231 11.75 -13.05 -4.47
CA ASP A 231 11.25 -12.95 -5.84
C ASP A 231 9.76 -12.63 -5.80
N VAL A 232 9.31 -11.56 -6.46
CA VAL A 232 7.90 -11.32 -6.75
C VAL A 232 7.65 -11.47 -8.24
N THR A 233 6.78 -12.40 -8.62
CA THR A 233 6.38 -12.60 -10.01
C THR A 233 4.98 -12.06 -10.23
N PHE A 234 4.89 -11.06 -11.09
CA PHE A 234 3.63 -10.47 -11.54
C PHE A 234 3.22 -11.06 -12.88
N THR A 235 1.96 -11.48 -13.01
CA THR A 235 1.43 -12.06 -14.25
C THR A 235 0.07 -11.47 -14.61
N LEU A 236 -0.23 -11.43 -15.91
CA LEU A 236 -1.56 -11.10 -16.44
C LEU A 236 -1.94 -12.11 -17.53
N ASN A 237 -3.15 -12.66 -17.44
CA ASN A 237 -3.68 -13.58 -18.45
C ASN A 237 -4.92 -13.02 -19.20
N ASN A 238 -5.39 -13.78 -20.19
CA ASN A 238 -6.55 -13.38 -21.00
C ASN A 238 -7.90 -13.51 -20.27
N GLN A 239 -7.93 -14.19 -19.12
CA GLN A 239 -9.11 -14.28 -18.25
C GLN A 239 -9.31 -13.03 -17.39
N GLY A 240 -8.34 -12.07 -17.39
CA GLY A 240 -8.38 -10.89 -16.56
C GLY A 240 -7.84 -11.15 -15.15
N GLN A 241 -7.03 -12.19 -14.99
CA GLN A 241 -6.40 -12.52 -13.71
C GLN A 241 -5.03 -11.88 -13.64
N TYR A 242 -4.84 -11.05 -12.63
CA TYR A 242 -3.58 -10.46 -12.20
C TYR A 242 -3.04 -11.27 -11.04
N GLY A 243 -2.00 -12.03 -11.29
CA GLY A 243 -1.33 -12.87 -10.28
C GLY A 243 -0.14 -12.16 -9.66
N ILE A 244 0.00 -12.27 -8.35
CA ILE A 244 1.18 -11.88 -7.57
C ILE A 244 1.66 -13.12 -6.84
N HIS A 245 2.82 -13.62 -7.19
CA HIS A 245 3.45 -14.77 -6.55
C HIS A 245 4.74 -14.34 -5.86
N TYR A 246 4.82 -14.55 -4.56
CA TYR A 246 6.02 -14.33 -3.77
C TYR A 246 6.73 -15.65 -3.53
N LYS A 247 8.03 -15.67 -3.81
CA LYS A 247 8.93 -16.74 -3.38
C LYS A 247 10.00 -16.10 -2.50
N VAL A 248 10.09 -16.52 -1.25
CA VAL A 248 11.05 -16.00 -0.28
C VAL A 248 11.96 -17.12 0.15
N THR A 249 13.25 -16.97 -0.10
CA THR A 249 14.28 -17.92 0.37
C THR A 249 15.03 -17.30 1.54
N ASN A 250 15.10 -18.00 2.64
CA ASN A 250 16.02 -17.66 3.73
C ASN A 250 17.42 -18.18 3.35
N ASP A 251 18.31 -17.26 2.98
CA ASP A 251 19.66 -17.59 2.50
C ASP A 251 20.62 -17.94 3.62
N ASP A 252 20.23 -17.68 4.88
CA ASP A 252 21.04 -18.04 6.05
C ASP A 252 20.85 -19.52 6.40
N SER A 253 21.94 -20.20 6.74
CA SER A 253 21.95 -21.61 7.08
C SER A 253 21.74 -21.88 8.58
N LYS A 254 21.63 -20.83 9.42
CA LYS A 254 21.61 -20.95 10.88
C LYS A 254 20.53 -20.07 11.54
N LEU A 255 20.18 -18.95 10.92
CA LEU A 255 19.26 -18.00 11.50
C LEU A 255 17.87 -18.15 10.88
N ASP A 256 16.87 -18.32 11.70
CA ASP A 256 15.48 -18.15 11.31
C ASP A 256 15.16 -16.65 11.18
N THR A 257 14.07 -16.32 10.49
CA THR A 257 13.55 -14.97 10.37
C THR A 257 12.02 -14.96 10.42
N VAL A 258 11.42 -13.77 10.41
CA VAL A 258 9.96 -13.59 10.26
C VAL A 258 9.66 -12.91 8.93
N VAL A 259 8.64 -13.42 8.22
CA VAL A 259 8.23 -12.91 6.92
C VAL A 259 6.72 -12.85 6.83
N ASN A 260 6.20 -11.72 6.38
CA ASN A 260 4.78 -11.55 6.06
C ASN A 260 4.67 -10.55 4.91
N LEU A 261 4.47 -11.04 3.68
CA LEU A 261 4.41 -10.18 2.50
C LEU A 261 2.97 -9.95 2.07
N THR A 262 2.71 -8.75 1.53
CA THR A 262 1.42 -8.43 0.91
C THR A 262 1.58 -7.34 -0.15
N ASN A 263 0.51 -7.08 -0.92
CA ASN A 263 0.43 -5.95 -1.85
C ASN A 263 -0.62 -4.94 -1.36
N HIS A 264 -0.26 -3.67 -1.33
CA HIS A 264 -1.07 -2.60 -0.76
C HIS A 264 -1.80 -1.77 -1.84
N SER A 265 -2.40 -2.45 -2.83
CA SER A 265 -3.21 -1.78 -3.85
C SER A 265 -4.52 -1.27 -3.28
N TYR A 266 -4.81 0.01 -3.50
CA TYR A 266 -6.06 0.66 -3.11
C TYR A 266 -7.05 0.63 -4.27
N PHE A 267 -8.10 -0.15 -4.16
CA PHE A 267 -9.08 -0.37 -5.22
C PHE A 267 -10.25 0.63 -5.14
N ASN A 268 -10.63 1.15 -6.30
CA ASN A 268 -11.89 1.82 -6.54
C ASN A 268 -12.44 1.38 -7.91
N LEU A 269 -13.40 0.47 -7.92
CA LEU A 269 -13.92 -0.14 -9.16
C LEU A 269 -14.73 0.83 -10.02
N ALA A 270 -15.17 1.97 -9.48
CA ALA A 270 -15.77 3.04 -10.27
C ALA A 270 -14.73 3.81 -11.10
N GLY A 271 -13.47 3.80 -10.64
CA GLY A 271 -12.32 4.48 -11.21
C GLY A 271 -11.60 5.33 -10.16
N GLU A 272 -10.31 5.53 -10.32
CA GLU A 272 -9.41 6.23 -9.39
C GLU A 272 -9.92 7.64 -9.04
N ALA A 273 -10.46 8.38 -10.03
CA ALA A 273 -10.97 9.74 -9.87
C ALA A 273 -12.46 9.82 -9.54
N SER A 274 -13.15 8.69 -9.29
CA SER A 274 -14.62 8.65 -9.19
C SER A 274 -15.20 9.15 -7.87
N GLY A 275 -14.36 9.47 -6.89
CA GLY A 275 -14.77 9.82 -5.52
C GLY A 275 -14.98 8.62 -4.62
N PRO A 276 -15.83 8.73 -3.55
CA PRO A 276 -15.94 7.70 -2.53
C PRO A 276 -16.44 6.34 -3.04
N ALA A 277 -15.83 5.25 -2.57
CA ALA A 277 -16.19 3.87 -2.90
C ALA A 277 -17.34 3.30 -2.03
N VAL A 278 -18.03 4.14 -1.27
CA VAL A 278 -19.04 3.74 -0.27
C VAL A 278 -20.22 2.94 -0.82
N ASN A 279 -20.53 3.10 -2.11
CA ASN A 279 -21.61 2.37 -2.79
C ASN A 279 -21.15 1.03 -3.40
N GLN A 280 -19.88 0.75 -3.39
CA GLN A 280 -19.34 -0.54 -3.85
C GLN A 280 -19.67 -1.63 -2.85
N ARG A 281 -20.02 -2.80 -3.37
CA ARG A 281 -20.42 -3.94 -2.53
C ARG A 281 -19.21 -4.81 -2.25
N ILE A 282 -19.00 -5.08 -0.98
CA ILE A 282 -17.91 -5.91 -0.47
C ILE A 282 -18.48 -7.20 0.09
N GLN A 283 -17.85 -8.31 -0.22
CA GLN A 283 -18.06 -9.61 0.42
C GLN A 283 -16.70 -10.19 0.81
N ILE A 284 -16.56 -10.69 2.04
CA ILE A 284 -15.37 -11.35 2.56
C ILE A 284 -15.73 -12.75 3.03
N ASN A 285 -14.96 -13.75 2.61
CA ASN A 285 -15.17 -15.15 2.97
C ASN A 285 -14.58 -15.45 4.36
N ALA A 286 -15.15 -14.84 5.38
CA ALA A 286 -14.68 -14.96 6.76
C ALA A 286 -15.85 -14.88 7.75
N ASP A 287 -15.87 -15.77 8.75
CA ASP A 287 -16.83 -15.75 9.85
C ASP A 287 -16.29 -15.01 11.07
N LYS A 288 -14.98 -14.69 11.08
CA LYS A 288 -14.28 -14.06 12.19
C LYS A 288 -13.33 -12.97 11.72
N TYR A 289 -12.99 -12.07 12.64
CA TYR A 289 -11.96 -11.06 12.48
C TYR A 289 -11.09 -10.97 13.74
N THR A 290 -9.91 -10.35 13.67
CA THR A 290 -9.08 -10.06 14.83
C THR A 290 -9.34 -8.64 15.32
N PRO A 291 -9.97 -8.45 16.49
CA PRO A 291 -10.17 -7.13 17.08
C PRO A 291 -8.83 -6.56 17.58
N THR A 292 -8.74 -5.23 17.62
CA THR A 292 -7.49 -4.53 17.92
C THR A 292 -7.59 -3.66 19.16
N ASN A 293 -6.45 -3.30 19.75
CA ASN A 293 -6.32 -2.30 20.79
C ASN A 293 -6.28 -0.87 20.20
N SER A 294 -6.08 0.15 21.03
CA SER A 294 -6.04 1.56 20.63
C SER A 294 -4.85 1.94 19.71
N THR A 295 -3.89 1.05 19.49
CA THR A 295 -2.76 1.23 18.57
C THR A 295 -2.83 0.27 17.39
N LEU A 296 -4.02 -0.33 17.15
CA LEU A 296 -4.32 -1.25 16.05
C LEU A 296 -3.50 -2.54 16.08
N ILE A 297 -3.10 -3.00 17.26
CA ILE A 297 -2.49 -4.31 17.48
C ILE A 297 -3.61 -5.31 17.85
N PRO A 298 -3.64 -6.51 17.23
CA PRO A 298 -4.61 -7.55 17.57
C PRO A 298 -4.60 -7.90 19.06
N LEU A 299 -5.80 -8.10 19.63
CA LEU A 299 -5.97 -8.50 21.04
C LEU A 299 -5.67 -9.99 21.29
N GLY A 300 -5.31 -10.75 20.24
CA GLY A 300 -5.03 -12.17 20.32
C GLY A 300 -6.26 -13.08 20.25
N SER A 301 -7.44 -12.52 20.11
CA SER A 301 -8.70 -13.26 19.90
C SER A 301 -9.16 -13.18 18.44
N GLU A 302 -9.99 -14.16 18.06
CA GLU A 302 -10.73 -14.16 16.80
C GLU A 302 -12.23 -14.02 17.14
N ASN A 303 -12.80 -12.84 16.90
CA ASN A 303 -14.19 -12.56 17.23
C ASN A 303 -15.12 -12.82 16.03
N PRO A 304 -16.37 -13.29 16.24
CA PRO A 304 -17.31 -13.48 15.16
C PRO A 304 -17.70 -12.15 14.51
N VAL A 305 -17.84 -12.15 13.16
CA VAL A 305 -18.34 -10.98 12.42
C VAL A 305 -19.85 -10.82 12.52
N ALA A 306 -20.57 -11.89 12.79
CA ALA A 306 -22.04 -11.91 12.81
C ALA A 306 -22.64 -10.87 13.73
N GLY A 307 -23.53 -10.03 13.20
CA GLY A 307 -24.20 -8.97 13.98
C GLY A 307 -23.34 -7.76 14.30
N THR A 308 -22.15 -7.64 13.69
CA THR A 308 -21.22 -6.52 13.89
C THR A 308 -21.04 -5.73 12.58
N PRO A 309 -20.42 -4.54 12.61
CA PRO A 309 -20.06 -3.80 11.41
C PRO A 309 -19.03 -4.52 10.51
N PHE A 310 -18.42 -5.59 11.02
CA PHE A 310 -17.43 -6.41 10.28
C PHE A 310 -18.08 -7.55 9.48
N ASP A 311 -19.41 -7.67 9.47
CA ASP A 311 -20.14 -8.72 8.76
C ASP A 311 -20.27 -8.42 7.26
N PHE A 312 -19.28 -8.88 6.50
CA PHE A 312 -19.27 -8.87 5.04
C PHE A 312 -19.46 -10.26 4.41
N ARG A 313 -20.07 -11.21 5.13
CA ARG A 313 -20.35 -12.55 4.58
C ARG A 313 -21.32 -12.52 3.40
N GLN A 314 -22.10 -11.46 3.26
CA GLN A 314 -22.96 -11.19 2.10
C GLN A 314 -22.54 -9.89 1.42
N PRO A 315 -22.76 -9.72 0.10
CA PRO A 315 -22.42 -8.51 -0.62
C PRO A 315 -23.09 -7.28 -0.01
N THR A 316 -22.33 -6.45 0.71
CA THR A 316 -22.83 -5.31 1.49
C THR A 316 -22.19 -4.02 0.96
N PRO A 317 -22.97 -2.93 0.74
CA PRO A 317 -22.37 -1.63 0.44
C PRO A 317 -21.41 -1.20 1.53
N LEU A 318 -20.21 -0.76 1.14
CA LEU A 318 -19.14 -0.40 2.09
C LEU A 318 -19.61 0.66 3.11
N GLY A 319 -20.35 1.67 2.66
CA GLY A 319 -20.87 2.75 3.51
C GLY A 319 -21.82 2.27 4.62
N ASN A 320 -22.53 1.16 4.41
CA ASN A 320 -23.45 0.66 5.43
C ASN A 320 -22.73 0.20 6.70
N ASN A 321 -21.48 -0.22 6.60
CA ASN A 321 -20.74 -0.80 7.70
C ASN A 321 -19.75 0.19 8.33
N ILE A 322 -19.16 1.08 7.53
CA ILE A 322 -18.20 2.09 8.03
C ILE A 322 -18.82 3.01 9.08
N ASP A 323 -20.08 3.40 8.89
CA ASP A 323 -20.79 4.37 9.73
C ASP A 323 -21.70 3.68 10.78
N ASN A 324 -21.72 2.34 10.81
CA ASN A 324 -22.66 1.61 11.66
C ASN A 324 -22.11 1.38 13.08
N CYS A 325 -22.38 2.29 13.98
CA CYS A 325 -22.13 2.18 15.42
C CYS A 325 -23.36 1.75 16.23
N THR A 326 -24.34 1.10 15.60
CA THR A 326 -25.63 0.78 16.25
C THR A 326 -25.69 -0.63 16.83
N THR A 327 -24.68 -1.47 16.61
CA THR A 327 -24.69 -2.88 17.01
C THR A 327 -24.36 -3.06 18.50
N ASP A 328 -23.10 -2.87 18.88
CA ASP A 328 -22.61 -3.00 20.24
C ASP A 328 -21.45 -2.03 20.48
N ALA A 329 -21.24 -1.68 21.75
CA ALA A 329 -20.22 -0.68 22.12
C ALA A 329 -18.79 -1.13 21.79
N PHE A 330 -18.50 -2.44 21.86
CA PHE A 330 -17.17 -2.95 21.56
C PHE A 330 -16.86 -2.82 20.06
N SER A 331 -17.74 -3.29 19.19
CA SER A 331 -17.57 -3.20 17.73
C SER A 331 -17.57 -1.75 17.25
N CYS A 332 -18.43 -0.88 17.82
CA CYS A 332 -18.38 0.55 17.54
C CYS A 332 -17.02 1.15 17.92
N ASN A 333 -16.47 0.81 19.10
CA ASN A 333 -15.16 1.32 19.52
C ASN A 333 -14.02 0.86 18.59
N GLN A 334 -14.11 -0.33 17.98
CA GLN A 334 -13.16 -0.78 16.94
C GLN A 334 -13.16 0.17 15.72
N LEU A 335 -14.35 0.53 15.21
CA LEU A 335 -14.49 1.50 14.12
C LEU A 335 -13.96 2.88 14.48
N LEU A 336 -14.30 3.39 15.66
CA LEU A 336 -13.85 4.71 16.12
C LEU A 336 -12.32 4.77 16.26
N THR A 337 -11.71 3.72 16.80
CA THR A 337 -10.27 3.62 16.98
C THR A 337 -9.53 3.59 15.64
N ALA A 338 -10.03 2.82 14.68
CA ALA A 338 -9.46 2.70 13.35
C ALA A 338 -9.90 3.83 12.39
N GLN A 339 -10.78 4.72 12.82
CA GLN A 339 -11.43 5.76 12.00
C GLN A 339 -12.18 5.15 10.79
N GLY A 340 -12.70 3.93 10.94
CA GLY A 340 -13.35 3.13 9.91
C GLY A 340 -12.92 1.66 9.96
N LEU A 341 -12.85 1.00 8.83
CA LEU A 341 -12.39 -0.40 8.74
C LEU A 341 -10.87 -0.43 8.50
N ASP A 342 -10.14 -1.09 9.39
CA ASP A 342 -8.70 -1.41 9.28
C ASP A 342 -8.42 -2.64 10.15
N HIS A 343 -8.94 -3.79 9.73
CA HIS A 343 -8.90 -5.02 10.50
C HIS A 343 -8.51 -6.21 9.63
N ASN A 344 -8.06 -7.28 10.26
CA ASN A 344 -7.78 -8.55 9.60
C ASN A 344 -8.98 -9.49 9.75
N TRP A 345 -9.48 -10.01 8.63
CA TRP A 345 -10.47 -11.08 8.57
C TRP A 345 -9.78 -12.43 8.49
N VAL A 346 -10.22 -13.37 9.34
CA VAL A 346 -9.75 -14.75 9.38
C VAL A 346 -10.49 -15.51 8.28
N LEU A 347 -9.79 -15.84 7.20
CA LEU A 347 -10.41 -16.50 6.06
C LEU A 347 -10.92 -17.90 6.41
N ASN A 348 -12.14 -18.21 5.97
CA ASN A 348 -12.74 -19.51 6.16
C ASN A 348 -11.93 -20.58 5.42
N ALA A 349 -11.96 -21.81 5.92
CA ALA A 349 -11.35 -22.94 5.25
C ALA A 349 -11.95 -23.12 3.84
N GLN A 350 -11.10 -23.54 2.92
CA GLN A 350 -11.47 -23.76 1.53
C GLN A 350 -12.56 -24.86 1.41
N THR A 351 -13.53 -24.59 0.55
CA THR A 351 -14.57 -25.53 0.15
C THR A 351 -14.60 -25.67 -1.37
N LYS A 352 -15.35 -26.65 -1.91
CA LYS A 352 -15.53 -26.76 -3.37
C LYS A 352 -16.11 -25.50 -4.01
N LYS A 353 -16.90 -24.69 -3.26
CA LYS A 353 -17.48 -23.43 -3.74
C LYS A 353 -16.51 -22.25 -3.66
N THR A 354 -15.50 -22.36 -2.82
CA THR A 354 -14.48 -21.31 -2.60
C THR A 354 -13.11 -21.69 -3.17
N THR A 355 -13.01 -22.77 -3.97
CA THR A 355 -11.80 -23.13 -4.69
C THR A 355 -11.73 -22.36 -6.00
N GLY A 356 -10.68 -21.55 -6.14
CA GLY A 356 -10.40 -20.71 -7.30
C GLY A 356 -9.33 -21.28 -8.22
N PRO A 357 -8.74 -20.40 -9.06
CA PRO A 357 -7.58 -20.74 -9.88
C PRO A 357 -6.47 -21.36 -9.04
N ASP A 358 -5.73 -22.29 -9.61
CA ASP A 358 -4.57 -22.96 -8.99
C ASP A 358 -4.83 -23.54 -7.58
N GLY A 359 -6.11 -23.82 -7.25
CA GLY A 359 -6.49 -24.33 -5.94
C GLY A 359 -6.53 -23.30 -4.83
N LEU A 360 -6.42 -22.00 -5.13
CA LEU A 360 -6.49 -20.93 -4.15
C LEU A 360 -7.87 -20.78 -3.52
N ASN A 361 -7.91 -20.28 -2.29
CA ASN A 361 -9.15 -20.01 -1.56
C ASN A 361 -9.72 -18.63 -1.90
N LEU A 362 -11.04 -18.50 -1.93
CA LEU A 362 -11.73 -17.22 -2.06
C LEU A 362 -11.46 -16.39 -0.78
N ALA A 363 -10.90 -15.20 -0.96
CA ALA A 363 -10.76 -14.23 0.11
C ALA A 363 -11.91 -13.22 0.12
N ALA A 364 -12.14 -12.55 -1.03
CA ALA A 364 -13.11 -11.48 -1.10
C ALA A 364 -13.67 -11.30 -2.52
N ILE A 365 -14.83 -10.63 -2.60
CA ILE A 365 -15.42 -10.13 -3.84
C ILE A 365 -15.80 -8.68 -3.61
N ALA A 366 -15.39 -7.79 -4.53
CA ALA A 366 -15.86 -6.42 -4.59
C ALA A 366 -16.56 -6.17 -5.91
N SER A 367 -17.62 -5.37 -5.93
CA SER A 367 -18.31 -4.99 -7.15
C SER A 367 -18.83 -3.56 -7.11
N ASP A 368 -18.76 -2.87 -8.25
CA ASP A 368 -19.35 -1.56 -8.42
C ASP A 368 -20.58 -1.63 -9.32
N PRO A 369 -21.81 -1.44 -8.78
CA PRO A 369 -23.03 -1.48 -9.57
C PRO A 369 -23.07 -0.44 -10.70
N GLY A 370 -22.41 0.69 -10.53
CA GLY A 370 -22.36 1.79 -11.50
C GLY A 370 -21.58 1.40 -12.74
N SER A 371 -20.31 1.06 -12.59
CA SER A 371 -19.43 0.67 -13.70
C SER A 371 -19.64 -0.77 -14.18
N GLY A 372 -20.24 -1.63 -13.33
CA GLY A 372 -20.40 -3.06 -13.57
C GLY A 372 -19.11 -3.86 -13.41
N ARG A 373 -18.02 -3.26 -12.95
CA ARG A 373 -16.76 -3.97 -12.68
C ARG A 373 -16.86 -4.79 -11.40
N GLN A 374 -16.23 -5.95 -11.43
CA GLN A 374 -16.07 -6.81 -10.27
C GLN A 374 -14.60 -7.20 -10.11
N LEU A 375 -14.16 -7.31 -8.87
CA LEU A 375 -12.89 -7.86 -8.43
C LEU A 375 -13.17 -9.08 -7.56
N THR A 376 -12.54 -10.21 -7.87
CA THR A 376 -12.53 -11.41 -7.02
C THR A 376 -11.08 -11.65 -6.58
N VAL A 377 -10.86 -11.82 -5.28
CA VAL A 377 -9.55 -12.04 -4.66
C VAL A 377 -9.43 -13.49 -4.23
N TRP A 378 -8.42 -14.19 -4.75
CA TRP A 378 -8.08 -15.57 -4.44
C TRP A 378 -6.69 -15.60 -3.81
N THR A 379 -6.50 -16.42 -2.76
CA THR A 379 -5.21 -16.48 -2.06
C THR A 379 -5.02 -17.81 -1.32
N ASP A 380 -3.76 -18.14 -1.02
CA ASP A 380 -3.35 -19.18 -0.08
C ASP A 380 -3.11 -18.66 1.35
N GLN A 381 -3.26 -17.35 1.55
CA GLN A 381 -3.04 -16.72 2.85
C GLN A 381 -4.17 -16.99 3.83
N PRO A 382 -3.88 -17.07 5.15
CA PRO A 382 -4.87 -17.36 6.19
C PRO A 382 -5.79 -16.18 6.52
N GLY A 383 -5.40 -14.97 6.14
CA GLY A 383 -6.13 -13.74 6.44
C GLY A 383 -6.12 -12.73 5.30
N VAL A 384 -7.00 -11.74 5.44
CA VAL A 384 -7.02 -10.54 4.60
C VAL A 384 -7.25 -9.33 5.48
N GLN A 385 -6.31 -8.38 5.45
CA GLN A 385 -6.55 -7.05 5.99
C GLN A 385 -7.43 -6.29 5.00
N PHE A 386 -8.56 -5.78 5.49
CA PHE A 386 -9.42 -4.90 4.73
C PHE A 386 -9.37 -3.51 5.35
N TYR A 387 -8.86 -2.54 4.57
CA TYR A 387 -8.68 -1.18 5.01
C TYR A 387 -9.42 -0.23 4.07
N ALA A 388 -10.25 0.65 4.61
CA ALA A 388 -11.14 1.53 3.84
C ALA A 388 -10.56 2.94 3.62
N SER A 389 -9.25 3.05 3.44
CA SER A 389 -8.50 4.29 3.19
C SER A 389 -8.77 5.41 4.25
N ASN A 390 -8.93 5.02 5.51
CA ASN A 390 -9.35 5.88 6.62
C ASN A 390 -8.45 7.11 6.83
N PHE A 391 -7.14 6.98 6.51
CA PHE A 391 -6.12 8.02 6.78
C PHE A 391 -5.83 8.92 5.58
N LEU A 392 -6.51 8.75 4.45
CA LEU A 392 -6.42 9.68 3.32
C LEU A 392 -7.19 10.95 3.64
N ASN A 393 -6.52 12.09 3.66
CA ASN A 393 -7.03 13.36 4.19
C ASN A 393 -7.14 14.49 3.15
N GLY A 394 -6.90 14.21 1.87
CA GLY A 394 -6.96 15.17 0.78
C GLY A 394 -5.66 15.96 0.52
N THR A 395 -4.55 15.56 1.13
CA THR A 395 -3.23 16.19 0.92
C THR A 395 -2.44 15.56 -0.22
N LEU A 396 -2.82 14.36 -0.68
CA LEU A 396 -2.17 13.64 -1.77
C LEU A 396 -2.94 13.84 -3.07
N VAL A 397 -2.21 14.13 -4.14
CA VAL A 397 -2.76 14.29 -5.50
C VAL A 397 -2.45 13.03 -6.29
N GLY A 398 -3.47 12.38 -6.81
CA GLY A 398 -3.36 11.14 -7.55
C GLY A 398 -2.98 11.30 -9.02
N ILE A 399 -2.89 10.18 -9.71
CA ILE A 399 -2.45 10.07 -11.11
C ILE A 399 -3.30 10.89 -12.09
N SER A 400 -4.58 11.09 -11.79
CA SER A 400 -5.53 11.89 -12.59
C SER A 400 -5.58 13.38 -12.19
N GLY A 401 -4.77 13.81 -11.20
CA GLY A 401 -4.78 15.18 -10.67
C GLY A 401 -5.85 15.43 -9.60
N HIS A 402 -6.59 14.41 -9.17
CA HIS A 402 -7.55 14.52 -8.07
C HIS A 402 -6.90 14.25 -6.72
N THR A 403 -7.40 14.90 -5.66
CA THR A 403 -6.93 14.63 -4.29
C THR A 403 -7.62 13.40 -3.71
N TYR A 404 -6.85 12.60 -2.98
CA TYR A 404 -7.35 11.39 -2.32
C TYR A 404 -7.84 11.66 -0.90
N ARG A 405 -9.04 11.18 -0.58
CA ARG A 405 -9.70 11.37 0.71
C ARG A 405 -10.17 10.05 1.30
N GLN A 406 -10.53 10.07 2.57
CA GLN A 406 -11.13 8.94 3.28
C GLN A 406 -12.25 8.29 2.44
N THR A 407 -12.34 6.97 2.48
CA THR A 407 -13.34 6.14 1.78
C THR A 407 -13.29 6.19 0.24
N GLN A 408 -12.29 6.81 -0.36
CA GLN A 408 -12.16 6.82 -1.83
C GLN A 408 -11.65 5.50 -2.42
N ALA A 409 -11.13 4.62 -1.58
CA ALA A 409 -10.69 3.29 -1.99
C ALA A 409 -10.72 2.32 -0.80
N TYR A 410 -10.38 1.08 -1.06
CA TYR A 410 -10.15 0.05 -0.05
C TYR A 410 -9.01 -0.88 -0.49
N THR A 411 -8.35 -1.53 0.47
CA THR A 411 -7.31 -2.53 0.19
C THR A 411 -7.81 -3.94 0.51
N PHE A 412 -7.25 -4.94 -0.15
CA PHE A 412 -7.31 -6.35 0.22
C PHE A 412 -5.89 -6.88 0.36
N GLU A 413 -5.32 -6.74 1.55
CA GLU A 413 -3.96 -7.19 1.84
C GLU A 413 -4.02 -8.63 2.33
N THR A 414 -3.86 -9.56 1.41
CA THR A 414 -3.80 -11.00 1.73
C THR A 414 -2.48 -11.30 2.42
N GLN A 415 -2.54 -11.80 3.65
CA GLN A 415 -1.37 -11.92 4.53
C GLN A 415 -1.63 -12.89 5.69
N HIS A 416 -0.58 -13.18 6.47
CA HIS A 416 -0.71 -13.69 7.83
C HIS A 416 -1.24 -12.58 8.75
N PHE A 417 -1.72 -12.97 9.93
CA PHE A 417 -2.33 -12.01 10.85
C PHE A 417 -1.29 -11.01 11.38
N PRO A 418 -1.67 -9.73 11.61
CA PRO A 418 -0.76 -8.77 12.22
C PRO A 418 -0.25 -9.26 13.57
N ASP A 419 0.98 -8.89 13.93
CA ASP A 419 1.64 -9.21 15.19
C ASP A 419 1.81 -10.72 15.48
N SER A 420 1.72 -11.60 14.45
CA SER A 420 1.87 -13.06 14.64
C SER A 420 3.14 -13.48 15.39
N PRO A 421 4.31 -12.82 15.25
CA PRO A 421 5.49 -13.20 16.04
C PRO A 421 5.30 -13.09 17.56
N ASN A 422 4.37 -12.24 18.03
CA ASN A 422 4.04 -12.03 19.43
C ASN A 422 2.75 -12.75 19.86
N GLN A 423 2.07 -13.43 18.93
CA GLN A 423 0.76 -14.07 19.13
C GLN A 423 0.85 -15.56 18.80
N PRO A 424 1.33 -16.41 19.72
CA PRO A 424 1.62 -17.83 19.43
C PRO A 424 0.38 -18.65 19.01
N GLN A 425 -0.83 -18.14 19.22
CA GLN A 425 -2.08 -18.74 18.77
C GLN A 425 -2.42 -18.42 17.30
N PHE A 426 -1.75 -17.43 16.68
CA PHE A 426 -1.92 -17.08 15.28
C PHE A 426 -1.05 -17.95 14.37
N PRO A 427 -1.38 -18.06 13.07
CA PRO A 427 -0.52 -18.75 12.11
C PRO A 427 0.90 -18.19 12.12
N SER A 428 1.89 -19.10 12.19
CA SER A 428 3.30 -18.70 12.29
C SER A 428 3.80 -18.01 11.04
N THR A 429 4.59 -16.95 11.22
CA THR A 429 5.30 -16.22 10.17
C THR A 429 6.80 -16.48 10.18
N VAL A 430 7.25 -17.49 10.94
CA VAL A 430 8.67 -17.87 11.02
C VAL A 430 9.06 -18.60 9.74
N LEU A 431 10.14 -18.13 9.10
CA LEU A 431 10.82 -18.78 7.99
C LEU A 431 12.16 -19.33 8.50
N GLY A 432 12.25 -20.64 8.64
CA GLY A 432 13.45 -21.32 9.14
C GLY A 432 14.67 -21.16 8.24
N ALA A 433 15.84 -21.35 8.83
CA ALA A 433 17.12 -21.31 8.13
C ALA A 433 17.12 -22.24 6.89
N GLY A 434 17.51 -21.72 5.72
CA GLY A 434 17.54 -22.42 4.45
C GLY A 434 16.17 -22.79 3.86
N GLN A 435 15.06 -22.39 4.50
CA GLN A 435 13.72 -22.69 4.00
C GLN A 435 13.25 -21.70 2.92
N THR A 436 12.28 -22.13 2.13
CA THR A 436 11.61 -21.29 1.12
C THR A 436 10.12 -21.24 1.40
N LEU A 437 9.56 -20.03 1.41
CA LEU A 437 8.14 -19.73 1.45
C LEU A 437 7.64 -19.41 0.04
N ASN A 438 6.50 -19.94 -0.35
CA ASN A 438 5.79 -19.53 -1.57
C ASN A 438 4.37 -19.12 -1.19
N THR A 439 3.93 -17.98 -1.69
CA THR A 439 2.55 -17.51 -1.49
C THR A 439 2.01 -16.88 -2.77
N THR A 440 0.70 -16.97 -2.98
CA THR A 440 0.06 -16.51 -4.20
C THR A 440 -1.24 -15.79 -3.90
N THR A 441 -1.42 -14.64 -4.56
CA THR A 441 -2.71 -13.95 -4.63
C THR A 441 -3.06 -13.66 -6.09
N ILE A 442 -4.33 -13.89 -6.45
CA ILE A 442 -4.87 -13.56 -7.77
C ILE A 442 -6.01 -12.56 -7.62
N PHE A 443 -5.86 -11.41 -8.25
CA PHE A 443 -6.88 -10.39 -8.43
C PHE A 443 -7.55 -10.61 -9.80
N ALA A 444 -8.75 -11.17 -9.82
CA ALA A 444 -9.49 -11.47 -11.05
C ALA A 444 -10.54 -10.40 -11.33
N PHE A 445 -10.42 -9.72 -12.47
CA PHE A 445 -11.33 -8.63 -12.87
C PHE A 445 -12.31 -9.08 -13.97
N SER A 446 -13.58 -8.65 -13.85
CA SER A 446 -14.64 -8.90 -14.82
C SER A 446 -15.56 -7.69 -14.97
#